data_d2627179c0945ddb4f8ce98b8b5a8f6d
#
_entry.id   d2627179c0945ddb4f8ce98b8b5a8f6d
#
_cell.length_a   1.000
_cell.length_b   1.000
_cell.length_c   1.000
_cell.angle_alpha   90.00
_cell.angle_beta   90.00
_cell.angle_gamma   90.00
#
_symmetry.space_group_name_H-M   'P 1'
#
loop_
_entity.id
_entity.type
_entity.pdbx_description
1 polymer ?
#
loop_
_entity_poly.entity_id
_entity_poly.type
_entity_poly.pdbx_seq_one_letter_code
_entity_poly.pdbx_strand_id
1 'polypeptide(L)'
;MSIYERLGVKPIINANASATRLGGSLFAPPVIDAMREASQSFVDMYQLQEAVSRRVAELTRNEDAFVCAGAAAGLVLGTLACMSGSDMGLVARLHRHGAAALPRHEVIIHCGSRNPYDLAINLAGAQIIQIGNVWQTLPWELEGAISERTAAVLYLPGPDWGKGALPLDQVLDTAHARGVPVIVDAAAQLPPAENLWRFTQQGADLAVFSGGKRIQGPQSTGILVGKRELIGACSIHASPHEGLGRPMKVGKEELVGLLVALEWFLEQDQDAATKTAERITQEWIDVLNGLPGVTATRDFPGESGRLIPRAIVEFAPALGYTSEEIRMAMLDGEPAIDTALAGERSIYLNAETLEPGEDVPVLRKLCSIAARPHSGSKKLKESRQ
;
A
#
# COMPACT_ATOMS: atom_id res chain seq x y z
N MET A 1 20.05 -18.23 19.15
CA MET A 1 18.62 -18.53 18.88
C MET A 1 17.88 -17.21 18.79
N SER A 2 17.31 -16.90 17.62
CA SER A 2 16.54 -15.67 17.40
C SER A 2 15.22 -15.68 18.20
N ILE A 3 14.55 -14.54 18.30
CA ILE A 3 13.23 -14.50 18.95
C ILE A 3 12.22 -15.35 18.17
N TYR A 4 12.30 -15.41 16.84
CA TYR A 4 11.41 -16.20 16.02
C TYR A 4 11.62 -17.71 16.23
N GLU A 5 12.87 -18.19 16.30
CA GLU A 5 13.18 -19.58 16.63
C GLU A 5 12.63 -19.98 18.01
N ARG A 6 12.73 -19.08 19.00
CA ARG A 6 12.16 -19.31 20.34
C ARG A 6 10.64 -19.43 20.32
N LEU A 7 9.97 -18.79 19.36
CA LEU A 7 8.52 -18.84 19.17
C LEU A 7 8.09 -19.94 18.19
N GLY A 8 9.03 -20.71 17.64
CA GLY A 8 8.74 -21.73 16.62
C GLY A 8 8.30 -21.16 15.27
N VAL A 9 8.63 -19.89 14.98
CA VAL A 9 8.31 -19.21 13.73
C VAL A 9 9.56 -19.19 12.83
N LYS A 10 9.41 -19.61 11.58
CA LYS A 10 10.51 -19.59 10.62
C LYS A 10 10.65 -18.22 9.97
N PRO A 11 11.87 -17.66 9.88
CA PRO A 11 12.15 -16.52 9.00
C PRO A 11 11.91 -16.90 7.54
N ILE A 12 11.50 -15.88 6.75
CA ILE A 12 11.15 -16.05 5.34
C ILE A 12 11.95 -15.04 4.51
N ILE A 13 12.57 -15.51 3.42
CA ILE A 13 13.08 -14.64 2.36
C ILE A 13 11.88 -14.08 1.60
N ASN A 14 11.78 -12.77 1.52
CA ASN A 14 10.62 -12.10 0.94
C ASN A 14 10.85 -11.73 -0.53
N ALA A 15 10.48 -12.61 -1.45
CA ALA A 15 10.44 -12.34 -2.89
C ALA A 15 9.04 -11.91 -3.38
N ASN A 16 8.17 -11.39 -2.46
CA ASN A 16 6.78 -10.98 -2.72
C ASN A 16 6.57 -9.46 -2.67
N ALA A 17 7.59 -8.68 -2.34
CA ALA A 17 7.50 -7.27 -1.99
C ALA A 17 6.89 -7.01 -0.59
N SER A 18 6.57 -5.75 -0.28
CA SER A 18 6.16 -5.26 1.04
C SER A 18 4.73 -5.66 1.44
N ALA A 19 4.46 -6.97 1.47
CA ALA A 19 3.15 -7.51 1.83
C ALA A 19 2.91 -7.46 3.35
N THR A 20 1.71 -7.06 3.78
CA THR A 20 1.32 -6.97 5.19
C THR A 20 1.51 -8.27 5.96
N ARG A 21 1.19 -9.41 5.35
CA ARG A 21 1.33 -10.75 5.98
C ARG A 21 2.79 -11.17 6.25
N LEU A 22 3.75 -10.45 5.64
CA LEU A 22 5.19 -10.67 5.85
C LEU A 22 5.84 -9.60 6.73
N GLY A 23 5.04 -8.69 7.29
CA GLY A 23 5.54 -7.62 8.16
C GLY A 23 5.94 -6.34 7.42
N GLY A 24 5.62 -6.22 6.13
CA GLY A 24 5.97 -5.05 5.32
C GLY A 24 7.41 -5.10 4.85
N SER A 25 8.23 -4.12 5.24
CA SER A 25 9.65 -4.03 4.92
C SER A 25 10.52 -4.17 6.17
N LEU A 26 11.77 -4.57 6.01
CA LEU A 26 12.75 -4.52 7.09
C LEU A 26 13.14 -3.06 7.37
N PHE A 27 13.44 -2.74 8.61
CA PHE A 27 13.83 -1.40 9.01
C PHE A 27 15.29 -1.12 8.67
N ALA A 28 15.57 0.08 8.18
CA ALA A 28 16.93 0.56 8.16
C ALA A 28 17.48 0.72 9.60
N PRO A 29 18.81 0.52 9.82
CA PRO A 29 19.38 0.62 11.17
C PRO A 29 19.07 1.91 11.91
N PRO A 30 19.08 3.12 11.31
CA PRO A 30 18.73 4.36 12.00
C PRO A 30 17.32 4.37 12.57
N VAL A 31 16.39 3.69 11.91
CA VAL A 31 14.97 3.59 12.36
C VAL A 31 14.88 2.82 13.68
N ILE A 32 15.60 1.70 13.77
CA ILE A 32 15.64 0.87 15.00
C ILE A 32 16.25 1.66 16.15
N ASP A 33 17.34 2.38 15.90
CA ASP A 33 18.03 3.18 16.91
C ASP A 33 17.14 4.30 17.44
N ALA A 34 16.45 5.02 16.56
CA ALA A 34 15.51 6.08 16.94
C ALA A 34 14.30 5.55 17.74
N MET A 35 13.74 4.41 17.34
CA MET A 35 12.65 3.77 18.09
C MET A 35 13.12 3.32 19.49
N ARG A 36 14.34 2.79 19.60
CA ARG A 36 14.93 2.42 20.89
C ARG A 36 15.12 3.64 21.79
N GLU A 37 15.65 4.75 21.27
CA GLU A 37 15.78 6.00 22.01
C GLU A 37 14.43 6.52 22.47
N ALA A 38 13.45 6.60 21.57
CA ALA A 38 12.09 7.04 21.90
C ALA A 38 11.43 6.22 23.01
N SER A 39 11.75 4.91 23.11
CA SER A 39 11.19 4.02 24.13
C SER A 39 11.66 4.36 25.55
N GLN A 40 12.73 5.12 25.72
CA GLN A 40 13.34 5.40 27.02
C GLN A 40 12.80 6.65 27.72
N SER A 41 11.88 7.39 27.08
CA SER A 41 11.35 8.64 27.64
C SER A 41 9.84 8.75 27.47
N PHE A 42 9.18 9.36 28.45
CA PHE A 42 7.80 9.83 28.29
C PHE A 42 7.81 11.19 27.60
N VAL A 43 6.82 11.41 26.73
CA VAL A 43 6.62 12.67 26.00
C VAL A 43 5.14 13.01 25.96
N ASP A 44 4.82 14.27 25.79
CA ASP A 44 3.46 14.69 25.46
C ASP A 44 3.15 14.27 24.00
N MET A 45 2.14 13.41 23.85
CA MET A 45 1.79 12.86 22.53
C MET A 45 1.20 13.89 21.58
N TYR A 46 0.56 14.95 22.07
CA TYR A 46 0.06 16.04 21.23
C TYR A 46 1.24 16.83 20.65
N GLN A 47 2.22 17.18 21.48
CA GLN A 47 3.43 17.87 21.02
C GLN A 47 4.26 17.02 20.06
N LEU A 48 4.41 15.73 20.36
CA LEU A 48 5.16 14.83 19.48
C LEU A 48 4.48 14.69 18.11
N GLN A 49 3.17 14.43 18.08
CA GLN A 49 2.40 14.30 16.84
C GLN A 49 2.52 15.58 16.00
N GLU A 50 2.38 16.76 16.63
CA GLU A 50 2.52 18.04 15.93
C GLU A 50 3.94 18.24 15.38
N ALA A 51 4.98 17.95 16.15
CA ALA A 51 6.36 18.12 15.74
C ALA A 51 6.73 17.19 14.57
N VAL A 52 6.33 15.92 14.68
CA VAL A 52 6.54 14.92 13.60
C VAL A 52 5.74 15.29 12.35
N SER A 53 4.47 15.66 12.49
CA SER A 53 3.62 16.06 11.38
C SER A 53 4.19 17.27 10.63
N ARG A 54 4.64 18.29 11.34
CA ARG A 54 5.30 19.46 10.74
C ARG A 54 6.55 19.05 9.95
N ARG A 55 7.39 18.21 10.52
CA ARG A 55 8.61 17.75 9.84
C ARG A 55 8.29 16.89 8.62
N VAL A 56 7.28 16.02 8.69
CA VAL A 56 6.79 15.24 7.55
C VAL A 56 6.26 16.16 6.46
N ALA A 57 5.47 17.19 6.80
CA ALA A 57 4.98 18.17 5.82
C ALA A 57 6.13 18.90 5.09
N GLU A 58 7.16 19.32 5.82
CA GLU A 58 8.38 19.92 5.24
C GLU A 58 9.07 18.97 4.25
N LEU A 59 9.34 17.73 4.67
CA LEU A 59 10.02 16.71 3.87
C LEU A 59 9.23 16.33 2.62
N THR A 60 7.92 16.29 2.73
CA THR A 60 7.01 15.93 1.63
C THR A 60 6.49 17.14 0.86
N ARG A 61 6.96 18.36 1.17
CA ARG A 61 6.61 19.62 0.48
C ARG A 61 5.11 19.86 0.39
N ASN A 62 4.37 19.50 1.44
CA ASN A 62 2.92 19.67 1.56
C ASN A 62 2.58 20.79 2.55
N GLU A 63 1.34 21.31 2.49
CA GLU A 63 0.87 22.34 3.43
C GLU A 63 0.85 21.82 4.87
N ASP A 64 0.47 20.55 5.04
CA ASP A 64 0.40 19.88 6.33
C ASP A 64 0.45 18.35 6.15
N ALA A 65 0.69 17.64 7.26
CA ALA A 65 0.74 16.20 7.30
C ALA A 65 0.19 15.64 8.62
N PHE A 66 -0.21 14.37 8.62
CA PHE A 66 -0.59 13.62 9.81
C PHE A 66 -0.09 12.19 9.72
N VAL A 67 0.54 11.70 10.79
CA VAL A 67 0.96 10.31 10.87
C VAL A 67 -0.17 9.48 11.48
N CYS A 68 -0.64 8.48 10.74
CA CYS A 68 -1.76 7.63 11.10
C CYS A 68 -1.36 6.15 11.20
N ALA A 69 -2.28 5.31 11.70
CA ALA A 69 -2.05 3.87 11.90
C ALA A 69 -2.18 3.06 10.59
N GLY A 70 -1.27 3.33 9.66
CA GLY A 70 -1.28 2.74 8.31
C GLY A 70 -2.13 3.53 7.32
N ALA A 71 -1.91 3.29 6.02
CA ALA A 71 -2.63 3.99 4.96
C ALA A 71 -4.15 3.76 5.03
N ALA A 72 -4.61 2.57 5.40
CA ALA A 72 -6.04 2.29 5.56
C ALA A 72 -6.68 3.18 6.64
N ALA A 73 -6.00 3.39 7.77
CA ALA A 73 -6.46 4.36 8.78
C ALA A 73 -6.44 5.80 8.24
N GLY A 74 -5.45 6.14 7.40
CA GLY A 74 -5.41 7.43 6.69
C GLY A 74 -6.64 7.64 5.81
N LEU A 75 -7.08 6.62 5.08
CA LEU A 75 -8.32 6.68 4.29
C LEU A 75 -9.56 6.87 5.18
N VAL A 76 -9.64 6.18 6.32
CA VAL A 76 -10.73 6.40 7.29
C VAL A 76 -10.75 7.84 7.77
N LEU A 77 -9.59 8.34 8.25
CA LEU A 77 -9.48 9.70 8.80
C LEU A 77 -9.75 10.78 7.75
N GLY A 78 -9.21 10.62 6.52
CA GLY A 78 -9.46 11.52 5.41
C GLY A 78 -10.94 11.56 5.02
N THR A 79 -11.61 10.40 5.00
CA THR A 79 -13.05 10.32 4.74
C THR A 79 -13.87 11.02 5.84
N LEU A 80 -13.54 10.77 7.11
CA LEU A 80 -14.18 11.44 8.25
C LEU A 80 -14.01 12.96 8.17
N ALA A 81 -12.79 13.43 7.84
CA ALA A 81 -12.50 14.85 7.66
C ALA A 81 -13.32 15.47 6.52
N CYS A 82 -13.47 14.79 5.39
CA CYS A 82 -14.30 15.26 4.28
C CYS A 82 -15.79 15.30 4.60
N MET A 83 -16.27 14.44 5.52
CA MET A 83 -17.67 14.40 5.94
C MET A 83 -18.05 15.47 6.97
N SER A 84 -17.17 15.72 7.94
CA SER A 84 -17.49 16.58 9.10
C SER A 84 -16.66 17.86 9.18
N GLY A 85 -15.54 17.95 8.45
CA GLY A 85 -14.56 19.01 8.67
C GLY A 85 -14.15 19.07 10.15
N SER A 86 -13.92 20.29 10.63
CA SER A 86 -13.65 20.59 12.05
C SER A 86 -14.91 20.97 12.84
N ASP A 87 -16.11 20.76 12.30
CA ASP A 87 -17.37 21.07 12.96
C ASP A 87 -17.69 20.01 14.04
N MET A 88 -17.50 20.36 15.30
CA MET A 88 -17.76 19.49 16.45
C MET A 88 -19.24 19.09 16.57
N GLY A 89 -20.17 19.87 16.00
CA GLY A 89 -21.58 19.51 15.92
C GLY A 89 -21.81 18.34 14.96
N LEU A 90 -21.15 18.36 13.80
CA LEU A 90 -21.17 17.24 12.85
C LEU A 90 -20.45 16.02 13.41
N VAL A 91 -19.29 16.18 14.07
CA VAL A 91 -18.57 15.11 14.74
C VAL A 91 -19.47 14.45 15.79
N ALA A 92 -20.15 15.23 16.64
CA ALA A 92 -21.07 14.69 17.64
C ALA A 92 -22.28 13.99 17.01
N ARG A 93 -22.79 14.50 15.90
CA ARG A 93 -23.88 13.87 15.14
C ARG A 93 -23.44 12.53 14.52
N LEU A 94 -22.25 12.50 13.95
CA LEU A 94 -21.63 11.29 13.42
C LEU A 94 -21.51 10.20 14.51
N HIS A 95 -21.02 10.56 15.70
CA HIS A 95 -20.90 9.63 16.83
C HIS A 95 -22.24 9.05 17.30
N ARG A 96 -23.29 9.88 17.30
CA ARG A 96 -24.60 9.47 17.86
C ARG A 96 -25.49 8.74 16.87
N HIS A 97 -25.42 9.11 15.59
CA HIS A 97 -26.43 8.72 14.59
C HIS A 97 -25.83 8.07 13.34
N GLY A 98 -24.49 7.97 13.25
CA GLY A 98 -23.80 7.43 12.08
C GLY A 98 -23.69 8.43 10.92
N ALA A 99 -22.96 8.04 9.88
CA ALA A 99 -22.63 8.92 8.77
C ALA A 99 -23.84 9.35 7.93
N ALA A 100 -24.86 8.51 7.83
CA ALA A 100 -26.10 8.84 7.11
C ALA A 100 -26.86 10.06 7.69
N ALA A 101 -26.55 10.44 8.92
CA ALA A 101 -27.10 11.65 9.53
C ALA A 101 -26.33 12.94 9.16
N LEU A 102 -25.19 12.81 8.48
CA LEU A 102 -24.44 13.96 7.97
C LEU A 102 -24.96 14.42 6.61
N PRO A 103 -24.86 15.71 6.29
CA PRO A 103 -25.26 16.24 4.99
C PRO A 103 -24.42 15.63 3.86
N ARG A 104 -23.12 15.41 4.08
CA ARG A 104 -22.20 14.77 3.12
C ARG A 104 -21.70 13.45 3.71
N HIS A 105 -21.95 12.35 3.03
CA HIS A 105 -21.60 11.00 3.49
C HIS A 105 -21.38 10.00 2.33
N GLU A 106 -21.37 10.48 1.09
CA GLU A 106 -21.12 9.67 -0.09
C GLU A 106 -19.68 9.88 -0.57
N VAL A 107 -18.98 8.80 -0.93
CA VAL A 107 -17.65 8.85 -1.56
C VAL A 107 -17.72 8.18 -2.91
N ILE A 108 -17.36 8.93 -3.96
CA ILE A 108 -17.36 8.43 -5.33
C ILE A 108 -16.06 7.68 -5.59
N ILE A 109 -16.16 6.52 -6.24
CA ILE A 109 -15.03 5.67 -6.63
C ILE A 109 -15.25 5.13 -8.06
N HIS A 110 -14.18 5.05 -8.86
CA HIS A 110 -14.22 4.40 -10.17
C HIS A 110 -14.38 2.88 -10.02
N CYS A 111 -15.22 2.26 -10.83
CA CYS A 111 -15.47 0.82 -10.79
C CYS A 111 -14.18 -0.02 -10.88
N GLY A 112 -13.30 0.33 -11.82
CA GLY A 112 -12.02 -0.36 -12.01
C GLY A 112 -11.04 -0.21 -10.85
N SER A 113 -11.24 0.78 -9.97
CA SER A 113 -10.39 1.05 -8.80
C SER A 113 -10.86 0.32 -7.53
N ARG A 114 -11.99 -0.41 -7.57
CA ARG A 114 -12.50 -1.13 -6.40
C ARG A 114 -11.52 -2.23 -5.97
N ASN A 115 -11.19 -2.24 -4.68
CA ASN A 115 -10.26 -3.19 -4.08
C ASN A 115 -10.57 -3.42 -2.60
N PRO A 116 -9.95 -4.41 -1.90
CA PRO A 116 -10.26 -4.71 -0.49
C PRO A 116 -10.00 -3.54 0.48
N TYR A 117 -9.19 -2.56 0.11
CA TYR A 117 -8.85 -1.42 1.00
C TYR A 117 -9.94 -0.33 0.99
N ASP A 118 -10.85 -0.32 0.01
CA ASP A 118 -11.98 0.61 0.00
C ASP A 118 -12.96 0.36 1.17
N LEU A 119 -12.81 -0.77 1.86
CA LEU A 119 -13.48 -1.02 3.14
C LEU A 119 -13.21 0.10 4.18
N ALA A 120 -12.09 0.79 4.09
CA ALA A 120 -11.79 1.95 4.95
C ALA A 120 -12.86 3.05 4.83
N ILE A 121 -13.42 3.26 3.64
CA ILE A 121 -14.50 4.23 3.40
C ILE A 121 -15.77 3.81 4.16
N ASN A 122 -16.10 2.51 4.10
CA ASN A 122 -17.24 1.97 4.84
C ASN A 122 -17.02 2.01 6.37
N LEU A 123 -15.77 1.82 6.84
CA LEU A 123 -15.42 1.95 8.26
C LEU A 123 -15.61 3.39 8.78
N ALA A 124 -15.39 4.40 7.94
CA ALA A 124 -15.77 5.77 8.25
C ALA A 124 -17.29 5.97 8.29
N GLY A 125 -18.06 4.99 7.83
CA GLY A 125 -19.51 5.00 7.72
C GLY A 125 -20.03 5.64 6.42
N ALA A 126 -19.16 6.07 5.52
CA ALA A 126 -19.55 6.65 4.25
C ALA A 126 -20.10 5.59 3.28
N GLN A 127 -21.02 6.02 2.42
CA GLN A 127 -21.55 5.21 1.34
C GLN A 127 -20.67 5.35 0.10
N ILE A 128 -20.26 4.23 -0.48
CA ILE A 128 -19.53 4.22 -1.76
C ILE A 128 -20.51 4.38 -2.91
N ILE A 129 -20.28 5.37 -3.75
CA ILE A 129 -20.96 5.60 -5.02
C ILE A 129 -20.02 5.19 -6.15
N GLN A 130 -20.33 4.13 -6.85
CA GLN A 130 -19.49 3.59 -7.91
C GLN A 130 -19.90 4.21 -9.26
N ILE A 131 -18.89 4.63 -10.05
CA ILE A 131 -19.05 5.19 -11.40
C ILE A 131 -18.26 4.39 -12.42
N GLY A 132 -18.66 4.48 -13.69
CA GLY A 132 -18.00 3.80 -14.80
C GLY A 132 -18.15 2.28 -14.75
N ASN A 133 -17.30 1.64 -15.49
CA ASN A 133 -17.14 0.18 -15.54
C ASN A 133 -15.65 -0.18 -15.59
N VAL A 134 -15.32 -1.49 -15.68
CA VAL A 134 -13.92 -1.98 -15.65
C VAL A 134 -13.09 -1.53 -16.86
N TRP A 135 -13.71 -1.01 -17.91
CA TRP A 135 -13.03 -0.60 -19.15
C TRP A 135 -12.84 0.90 -19.22
N GLN A 136 -13.85 1.67 -18.77
CA GLN A 136 -13.85 3.13 -18.87
C GLN A 136 -14.84 3.79 -17.92
N THR A 137 -14.56 5.04 -17.61
CA THR A 137 -15.49 6.00 -17.00
C THR A 137 -15.59 7.20 -17.94
N LEU A 138 -16.79 7.69 -18.20
CA LEU A 138 -17.02 8.88 -19.01
C LEU A 138 -17.16 10.12 -18.11
N PRO A 139 -16.73 11.31 -18.54
CA PRO A 139 -16.78 12.54 -17.71
C PRO A 139 -18.16 12.83 -17.12
N TRP A 140 -19.22 12.66 -17.90
CA TRP A 140 -20.60 12.88 -17.46
C TRP A 140 -21.06 11.92 -16.34
N GLU A 141 -20.42 10.75 -16.19
CA GLU A 141 -20.73 9.82 -15.09
C GLU A 141 -20.24 10.38 -13.75
N LEU A 142 -19.05 10.99 -13.72
CA LEU A 142 -18.56 11.70 -12.54
C LEU A 142 -19.41 12.95 -12.25
N GLU A 143 -19.68 13.76 -13.27
CA GLU A 143 -20.52 14.96 -13.13
C GLU A 143 -21.92 14.64 -12.59
N GLY A 144 -22.54 13.58 -13.09
CA GLY A 144 -23.87 13.13 -12.68
C GLY A 144 -23.92 12.46 -11.32
N ALA A 145 -22.80 11.87 -10.87
CA ALA A 145 -22.71 11.23 -9.55
C ALA A 145 -22.49 12.22 -8.41
N ILE A 146 -21.89 13.39 -8.70
CA ILE A 146 -21.67 14.42 -7.68
C ILE A 146 -23.01 15.05 -7.29
N SER A 147 -23.34 14.96 -6.01
CA SER A 147 -24.54 15.51 -5.39
C SER A 147 -24.19 16.35 -4.14
N GLU A 148 -25.21 16.96 -3.52
CA GLU A 148 -25.04 17.64 -2.23
C GLU A 148 -24.59 16.70 -1.10
N ARG A 149 -24.80 15.39 -1.27
CA ARG A 149 -24.36 14.36 -0.32
C ARG A 149 -22.91 13.89 -0.53
N THR A 150 -22.27 14.30 -1.63
CA THR A 150 -20.89 13.87 -1.94
C THR A 150 -19.90 14.52 -0.97
N ALA A 151 -19.19 13.70 -0.21
CA ALA A 151 -18.18 14.11 0.73
C ALA A 151 -16.79 14.19 0.07
N ALA A 152 -16.46 13.23 -0.81
CA ALA A 152 -15.19 13.17 -1.52
C ALA A 152 -15.27 12.31 -2.78
N VAL A 153 -14.24 12.47 -3.64
CA VAL A 153 -13.90 11.47 -4.67
C VAL A 153 -12.63 10.76 -4.20
N LEU A 154 -12.64 9.42 -4.17
CA LEU A 154 -11.43 8.61 -3.95
C LEU A 154 -10.83 8.22 -5.29
N TYR A 155 -9.55 8.55 -5.47
CA TYR A 155 -8.78 8.26 -6.67
C TYR A 155 -7.63 7.30 -6.38
N LEU A 156 -7.50 6.26 -7.17
CA LEU A 156 -6.40 5.29 -7.09
C LEU A 156 -5.57 5.38 -8.38
N PRO A 157 -4.32 5.85 -8.32
CA PRO A 157 -3.44 5.87 -9.47
C PRO A 157 -2.85 4.47 -9.75
N GLY A 158 -2.47 4.25 -11.01
CA GLY A 158 -1.77 3.04 -11.44
C GLY A 158 -2.44 2.35 -12.63
N PRO A 159 -1.70 1.51 -13.38
CA PRO A 159 -2.19 0.91 -14.62
C PRO A 159 -3.34 -0.07 -14.41
N ASP A 160 -3.31 -0.84 -13.31
CA ASP A 160 -4.37 -1.80 -13.02
C ASP A 160 -5.38 -1.24 -12.00
N TRP A 161 -4.91 -0.56 -10.95
CA TRP A 161 -5.79 0.00 -9.91
C TRP A 161 -6.53 1.26 -10.38
N GLY A 162 -5.98 1.98 -11.35
CA GLY A 162 -6.65 3.09 -12.04
C GLY A 162 -7.28 2.70 -13.37
N LYS A 163 -7.39 1.40 -13.68
CA LYS A 163 -7.92 0.95 -14.95
C LYS A 163 -9.36 1.43 -15.19
N GLY A 164 -9.56 2.04 -16.35
CA GLY A 164 -10.86 2.63 -16.70
C GLY A 164 -11.25 3.88 -15.92
N ALA A 165 -10.39 4.39 -15.03
CA ALA A 165 -10.63 5.66 -14.35
C ALA A 165 -10.39 6.85 -15.30
N LEU A 166 -11.03 7.97 -14.99
CA LEU A 166 -10.70 9.26 -15.63
C LEU A 166 -9.28 9.68 -15.24
N PRO A 167 -8.57 10.45 -16.08
CA PRO A 167 -7.33 11.12 -15.68
C PRO A 167 -7.52 11.98 -14.43
N LEU A 168 -6.49 12.04 -13.58
CA LEU A 168 -6.58 12.75 -12.30
C LEU A 168 -6.94 14.23 -12.45
N ASP A 169 -6.40 14.91 -13.47
CA ASP A 169 -6.71 16.31 -13.78
C ASP A 169 -8.20 16.52 -14.06
N GLN A 170 -8.81 15.66 -14.86
CA GLN A 170 -10.26 15.70 -15.12
C GLN A 170 -11.09 15.45 -13.86
N VAL A 171 -10.66 14.52 -13.01
CA VAL A 171 -11.33 14.25 -11.72
C VAL A 171 -11.26 15.48 -10.83
N LEU A 172 -10.08 16.12 -10.73
CA LEU A 172 -9.86 17.32 -9.94
C LEU A 172 -10.73 18.49 -10.43
N ASP A 173 -10.69 18.77 -11.73
CA ASP A 173 -11.47 19.85 -12.33
C ASP A 173 -12.97 19.67 -12.09
N THR A 174 -13.48 18.45 -12.31
CA THR A 174 -14.91 18.16 -12.14
C THR A 174 -15.35 18.23 -10.68
N ALA A 175 -14.57 17.63 -9.76
CA ALA A 175 -14.90 17.62 -8.35
C ALA A 175 -14.80 19.03 -7.72
N HIS A 176 -13.71 19.75 -8.01
CA HIS A 176 -13.49 21.09 -7.46
C HIS A 176 -14.51 22.12 -7.97
N ALA A 177 -14.98 22.00 -9.22
CA ALA A 177 -16.07 22.85 -9.73
C ALA A 177 -17.37 22.74 -8.91
N ARG A 178 -17.51 21.67 -8.12
CA ARG A 178 -18.65 21.40 -7.21
C ARG A 178 -18.27 21.49 -5.73
N GLY A 179 -17.04 21.94 -5.40
CA GLY A 179 -16.55 22.03 -4.02
C GLY A 179 -16.42 20.68 -3.32
N VAL A 180 -16.10 19.62 -4.07
CA VAL A 180 -15.88 18.26 -3.57
C VAL A 180 -14.38 17.96 -3.55
N PRO A 181 -13.81 17.60 -2.39
CA PRO A 181 -12.39 17.25 -2.27
C PRO A 181 -12.08 15.91 -2.93
N VAL A 182 -10.81 15.75 -3.35
CA VAL A 182 -10.26 14.52 -3.92
C VAL A 182 -9.20 13.94 -2.99
N ILE A 183 -9.39 12.68 -2.59
CA ILE A 183 -8.43 11.89 -1.82
C ILE A 183 -7.70 10.95 -2.77
N VAL A 184 -6.37 10.97 -2.78
CA VAL A 184 -5.56 10.02 -3.56
C VAL A 184 -5.05 8.93 -2.64
N ASP A 185 -5.43 7.68 -2.93
CA ASP A 185 -4.78 6.52 -2.30
C ASP A 185 -3.46 6.22 -3.01
N ALA A 186 -2.39 6.74 -2.45
CA ALA A 186 -1.02 6.57 -2.92
C ALA A 186 -0.22 5.56 -2.08
N ALA A 187 -0.88 4.67 -1.32
CA ALA A 187 -0.26 3.74 -0.39
C ALA A 187 0.80 2.82 -1.03
N ALA A 188 0.74 2.61 -2.34
CA ALA A 188 1.68 1.79 -3.09
C ALA A 188 2.34 2.55 -4.26
N GLN A 189 2.50 3.88 -4.14
CA GLN A 189 2.99 4.73 -5.22
C GLN A 189 4.49 5.11 -5.08
N LEU A 190 5.19 4.58 -4.11
CA LEU A 190 6.63 4.81 -3.92
C LEU A 190 7.44 3.57 -4.34
N PRO A 191 8.59 3.76 -5.05
CA PRO A 191 9.09 4.99 -5.64
C PRO A 191 8.24 5.43 -6.86
N PRO A 192 8.44 6.63 -7.46
CA PRO A 192 9.48 7.62 -7.15
C PRO A 192 9.11 8.49 -5.93
N ALA A 193 10.14 9.11 -5.32
CA ALA A 193 9.95 9.95 -4.13
C ALA A 193 9.08 11.18 -4.39
N GLU A 194 9.10 11.69 -5.63
CA GLU A 194 8.28 12.83 -6.08
C GLU A 194 6.78 12.61 -5.87
N ASN A 195 6.33 11.38 -5.82
CA ASN A 195 4.92 11.09 -5.55
C ASN A 195 4.45 11.57 -4.18
N LEU A 196 5.37 11.78 -3.21
CA LEU A 196 5.06 12.35 -1.89
C LEU A 196 4.47 13.77 -1.96
N TRP A 197 4.73 14.49 -3.05
CA TRP A 197 4.20 15.85 -3.27
C TRP A 197 3.48 16.02 -4.61
N ARG A 198 3.72 15.17 -5.60
CA ARG A 198 3.18 15.32 -6.95
C ARG A 198 1.66 15.39 -6.97
N PHE A 199 0.97 14.50 -6.26
CA PHE A 199 -0.49 14.43 -6.30
C PHE A 199 -1.14 15.69 -5.72
N THR A 200 -0.63 16.19 -4.60
CA THR A 200 -1.12 17.42 -3.97
C THR A 200 -0.75 18.66 -4.78
N GLN A 201 0.42 18.70 -5.41
CA GLN A 201 0.82 19.75 -6.34
C GLN A 201 -0.01 19.76 -7.64
N GLN A 202 -0.55 18.61 -8.04
CA GLN A 202 -1.53 18.52 -9.13
C GLN A 202 -2.93 19.00 -8.71
N GLY A 203 -3.18 19.16 -7.42
CA GLY A 203 -4.43 19.66 -6.88
C GLY A 203 -5.20 18.69 -5.97
N ALA A 204 -4.71 17.47 -5.75
CA ALA A 204 -5.36 16.57 -4.79
C ALA A 204 -5.41 17.20 -3.39
N ASP A 205 -6.56 17.09 -2.73
CA ASP A 205 -6.78 17.71 -1.42
C ASP A 205 -6.10 16.93 -0.31
N LEU A 206 -6.07 15.61 -0.44
CA LEU A 206 -5.36 14.68 0.43
C LEU A 206 -4.68 13.59 -0.39
N ALA A 207 -3.50 13.13 0.06
CA ALA A 207 -2.85 11.93 -0.44
C ALA A 207 -2.39 11.06 0.74
N VAL A 208 -2.55 9.73 0.61
CA VAL A 208 -2.26 8.76 1.67
C VAL A 208 -1.15 7.83 1.23
N PHE A 209 -0.11 7.66 2.07
CA PHE A 209 1.02 6.78 1.83
C PHE A 209 1.19 5.76 2.95
N SER A 210 1.74 4.59 2.64
CA SER A 210 2.07 3.56 3.63
C SER A 210 3.50 3.75 4.14
N GLY A 211 3.68 3.86 5.45
CA GLY A 211 5.00 3.94 6.08
C GLY A 211 5.77 2.62 6.06
N GLY A 212 5.08 1.49 6.10
CA GLY A 212 5.68 0.16 6.18
C GLY A 212 6.00 -0.50 4.82
N LYS A 213 5.91 0.24 3.72
CA LYS A 213 6.30 -0.23 2.39
C LYS A 213 7.69 0.31 2.02
N ARG A 214 7.83 1.00 0.89
CA ARG A 214 9.12 1.50 0.39
C ARG A 214 9.83 2.49 1.31
N ILE A 215 9.10 3.18 2.18
CA ILE A 215 9.68 4.06 3.21
C ILE A 215 10.49 3.25 4.24
N GLN A 216 10.22 1.96 4.41
CA GLN A 216 10.87 1.06 5.39
C GLN A 216 10.70 1.51 6.85
N GLY A 217 9.60 2.19 7.13
CA GLY A 217 9.17 2.55 8.49
C GLY A 217 8.29 1.48 9.14
N PRO A 218 7.83 1.72 10.37
CA PRO A 218 6.95 0.78 11.05
C PRO A 218 5.70 0.45 10.23
N GLN A 219 5.41 -0.85 10.08
CA GLN A 219 4.30 -1.34 9.26
C GLN A 219 2.94 -0.76 9.67
N SER A 220 2.79 -0.49 10.96
CA SER A 220 1.61 0.12 11.55
C SER A 220 1.47 1.63 11.27
N THR A 221 2.34 2.22 10.41
CA THR A 221 2.30 3.65 10.12
C THR A 221 1.88 3.97 8.70
N GLY A 222 1.26 5.14 8.54
CA GLY A 222 0.94 5.77 7.28
C GLY A 222 1.10 7.28 7.36
N ILE A 223 1.22 7.92 6.21
CA ILE A 223 1.32 9.37 6.09
C ILE A 223 0.09 9.86 5.33
N LEU A 224 -0.62 10.81 5.92
CA LEU A 224 -1.65 11.59 5.26
C LEU A 224 -1.09 13.00 5.04
N VAL A 225 -1.11 13.48 3.82
CA VAL A 225 -0.60 14.82 3.44
C VAL A 225 -1.64 15.57 2.63
N GLY A 226 -1.60 16.89 2.66
CA GLY A 226 -2.47 17.72 1.83
C GLY A 226 -2.85 19.03 2.48
N LYS A 227 -4.09 19.47 2.22
CA LYS A 227 -4.62 20.74 2.71
C LYS A 227 -4.68 20.80 4.21
N ARG A 228 -4.15 21.85 4.80
CA ARG A 228 -4.07 22.08 6.26
C ARG A 228 -5.43 21.94 6.95
N GLU A 229 -6.49 22.47 6.33
CA GLU A 229 -7.85 22.38 6.89
C GLU A 229 -8.29 20.92 7.07
N LEU A 230 -8.07 20.08 6.04
CA LEU A 230 -8.46 18.68 6.08
C LEU A 230 -7.55 17.85 7.00
N ILE A 231 -6.25 18.14 7.03
CA ILE A 231 -5.31 17.50 7.97
C ILE A 231 -5.68 17.84 9.41
N GLY A 232 -6.01 19.10 9.70
CA GLY A 232 -6.52 19.51 11.01
C GLY A 232 -7.81 18.78 11.40
N ALA A 233 -8.74 18.60 10.45
CA ALA A 233 -9.94 17.80 10.68
C ALA A 233 -9.63 16.31 10.92
N CYS A 234 -8.65 15.72 10.22
CA CYS A 234 -8.21 14.35 10.50
C CYS A 234 -7.72 14.19 11.93
N SER A 235 -6.96 15.15 12.46
CA SER A 235 -6.41 15.10 13.80
C SER A 235 -7.49 15.03 14.89
N ILE A 236 -8.62 15.73 14.70
CA ILE A 236 -9.76 15.70 15.64
C ILE A 236 -10.33 14.28 15.81
N HIS A 237 -10.36 13.50 14.72
CA HIS A 237 -10.85 12.13 14.73
C HIS A 237 -9.81 11.13 15.22
N ALA A 238 -8.52 11.49 15.24
CA ALA A 238 -7.41 10.59 15.49
C ALA A 238 -6.95 10.59 16.96
N SER A 239 -6.18 9.58 17.36
CA SER A 239 -5.42 9.58 18.60
C SER A 239 -4.33 10.68 18.53
N PRO A 240 -4.04 11.41 19.66
CA PRO A 240 -4.51 11.18 21.02
C PRO A 240 -5.89 11.76 21.36
N HIS A 241 -6.58 12.43 20.41
CA HIS A 241 -7.95 12.87 20.62
C HIS A 241 -8.92 11.68 20.71
N GLU A 242 -10.11 11.92 21.25
CA GLU A 242 -11.13 10.88 21.49
C GLU A 242 -12.18 10.83 20.37
N GLY A 243 -11.73 10.93 19.10
CA GLY A 243 -12.58 10.79 17.93
C GLY A 243 -12.81 9.33 17.51
N LEU A 244 -13.48 9.11 16.38
CA LEU A 244 -13.76 7.76 15.85
C LEU A 244 -12.49 6.97 15.50
N GLY A 245 -11.42 7.65 15.14
CA GLY A 245 -10.11 7.05 14.90
C GLY A 245 -9.27 6.78 16.15
N ARG A 246 -9.81 7.03 17.36
CA ARG A 246 -9.10 6.78 18.62
C ARG A 246 -8.54 5.35 18.75
N PRO A 247 -9.21 4.29 18.30
CA PRO A 247 -8.65 2.93 18.30
C PRO A 247 -7.43 2.76 17.38
N MET A 248 -7.25 3.63 16.38
CA MET A 248 -6.17 3.60 15.38
C MET A 248 -4.98 4.44 15.85
N LYS A 249 -4.49 4.19 17.06
CA LYS A 249 -3.38 4.97 17.64
C LYS A 249 -2.02 4.50 17.11
N VAL A 250 -1.12 5.46 16.99
CA VAL A 250 0.31 5.23 16.69
C VAL A 250 1.11 5.50 17.95
N GLY A 251 2.04 4.62 18.32
CA GLY A 251 2.92 4.78 19.46
C GLY A 251 4.02 5.84 19.21
N LYS A 252 4.62 6.37 20.27
CA LYS A 252 5.69 7.37 20.15
C LYS A 252 6.91 6.82 19.41
N GLU A 253 7.22 5.56 19.61
CA GLU A 253 8.30 4.86 18.95
C GLU A 253 8.04 4.77 17.43
N GLU A 254 6.81 4.48 17.07
CA GLU A 254 6.39 4.35 15.65
C GLU A 254 6.35 5.71 14.96
N LEU A 255 5.93 6.79 15.66
CA LEU A 255 5.98 8.16 15.14
C LEU A 255 7.41 8.58 14.79
N VAL A 256 8.32 8.39 15.74
CA VAL A 256 9.74 8.71 15.55
C VAL A 256 10.38 7.79 14.50
N GLY A 257 10.07 6.49 14.55
CA GLY A 257 10.55 5.52 13.56
C GLY A 257 10.12 5.85 12.13
N LEU A 258 8.87 6.28 11.95
CA LEU A 258 8.40 6.70 10.62
C LEU A 258 9.12 7.96 10.13
N LEU A 259 9.31 8.95 11.00
CA LEU A 259 10.01 10.18 10.62
C LEU A 259 11.43 9.87 10.12
N VAL A 260 12.20 9.11 10.91
CA VAL A 260 13.57 8.72 10.55
C VAL A 260 13.59 7.85 9.29
N ALA A 261 12.61 6.96 9.12
CA ALA A 261 12.49 6.16 7.91
C ALA A 261 12.22 7.02 6.66
N LEU A 262 11.39 8.07 6.78
CA LEU A 262 11.13 9.00 5.69
C LEU A 262 12.38 9.82 5.33
N GLU A 263 13.13 10.32 6.33
CA GLU A 263 14.38 11.01 6.11
C GLU A 263 15.39 10.09 5.41
N TRP A 264 15.57 8.87 5.92
CA TRP A 264 16.41 7.85 5.31
C TRP A 264 16.01 7.55 3.86
N PHE A 265 14.70 7.36 3.60
CA PHE A 265 14.18 7.08 2.25
C PHE A 265 14.51 8.20 1.26
N LEU A 266 14.39 9.46 1.67
CA LEU A 266 14.68 10.62 0.82
C LEU A 266 16.17 10.81 0.54
N GLU A 267 17.06 10.30 1.37
CA GLU A 267 18.51 10.32 1.19
C GLU A 267 19.02 9.19 0.27
N GLN A 268 18.20 8.14 0.04
CA GLN A 268 18.63 7.01 -0.78
C GLN A 268 18.64 7.33 -2.27
N ASP A 269 19.61 6.77 -2.98
CA ASP A 269 19.60 6.74 -4.45
C ASP A 269 18.56 5.74 -4.95
N GLN A 270 17.36 6.26 -5.27
CA GLN A 270 16.24 5.46 -5.77
C GLN A 270 16.54 4.80 -7.12
N ASP A 271 17.35 5.45 -7.96
CA ASP A 271 17.75 4.92 -9.26
C ASP A 271 18.71 3.73 -9.11
N ALA A 272 19.65 3.80 -8.18
CA ALA A 272 20.55 2.68 -7.88
C ALA A 272 19.78 1.46 -7.37
N ALA A 273 18.78 1.66 -6.50
CA ALA A 273 17.92 0.59 -6.02
C ALA A 273 17.10 -0.05 -7.17
N THR A 274 16.54 0.78 -8.05
CA THR A 274 15.79 0.30 -9.24
C THR A 274 16.70 -0.46 -10.20
N LYS A 275 17.91 0.02 -10.46
CA LYS A 275 18.92 -0.67 -11.30
C LYS A 275 19.32 -2.01 -10.71
N THR A 276 19.44 -2.11 -9.39
CA THR A 276 19.74 -3.37 -8.70
C THR A 276 18.60 -4.37 -8.90
N ALA A 277 17.35 -3.95 -8.71
CA ALA A 277 16.17 -4.80 -8.94
C ALA A 277 16.08 -5.23 -10.42
N GLU A 278 16.39 -4.34 -11.38
CA GLU A 278 16.42 -4.67 -12.81
C GLU A 278 17.46 -5.76 -13.12
N ARG A 279 18.69 -5.61 -12.60
CA ARG A 279 19.76 -6.61 -12.80
C ARG A 279 19.32 -7.98 -12.27
N ILE A 280 18.83 -8.03 -11.03
CA ILE A 280 18.37 -9.29 -10.42
C ILE A 280 17.22 -9.91 -11.22
N THR A 281 16.24 -9.10 -11.60
CA THR A 281 15.08 -9.54 -12.41
C THR A 281 15.55 -10.12 -13.75
N GLN A 282 16.49 -9.47 -14.43
CA GLN A 282 17.01 -9.96 -15.71
C GLN A 282 17.82 -11.26 -15.54
N GLU A 283 18.64 -11.37 -14.51
CA GLU A 283 19.38 -12.59 -14.19
C GLU A 283 18.43 -13.79 -13.93
N TRP A 284 17.34 -13.56 -13.20
CA TRP A 284 16.31 -14.58 -13.00
C TRP A 284 15.65 -15.00 -14.32
N ILE A 285 15.28 -14.05 -15.17
CA ILE A 285 14.65 -14.31 -16.48
C ILE A 285 15.58 -15.13 -17.36
N ASP A 286 16.85 -14.75 -17.47
CA ASP A 286 17.83 -15.42 -18.34
C ASP A 286 18.04 -16.88 -17.92
N VAL A 287 18.18 -17.13 -16.63
CA VAL A 287 18.39 -18.51 -16.12
C VAL A 287 17.11 -19.36 -16.24
N LEU A 288 15.95 -18.78 -15.86
CA LEU A 288 14.69 -19.53 -15.83
C LEU A 288 14.21 -19.90 -17.25
N ASN A 289 14.43 -19.03 -18.24
CA ASN A 289 14.11 -19.35 -19.64
C ASN A 289 14.99 -20.46 -20.26
N GLY A 290 16.10 -20.81 -19.60
CA GLY A 290 16.90 -21.97 -19.96
C GLY A 290 16.33 -23.31 -19.47
N LEU A 291 15.27 -23.29 -18.65
CA LEU A 291 14.68 -24.49 -18.07
C LEU A 291 13.51 -25.02 -18.93
N PRO A 292 13.44 -26.34 -19.19
CA PRO A 292 12.32 -26.90 -19.93
C PRO A 292 10.98 -26.68 -19.24
N GLY A 293 10.03 -26.09 -19.95
CA GLY A 293 8.66 -25.85 -19.44
C GLY A 293 8.52 -24.68 -18.48
N VAL A 294 9.52 -23.82 -18.38
CA VAL A 294 9.43 -22.54 -17.64
C VAL A 294 9.56 -21.40 -18.63
N THR A 295 8.73 -20.37 -18.46
CA THR A 295 8.83 -19.11 -19.19
C THR A 295 8.85 -17.98 -18.18
N ALA A 296 9.86 -17.13 -18.25
CA ALA A 296 9.99 -15.96 -17.40
C ALA A 296 9.98 -14.67 -18.23
N THR A 297 9.17 -13.71 -17.83
CA THR A 297 9.03 -12.41 -18.51
C THR A 297 9.11 -11.26 -17.53
N ARG A 298 9.54 -10.10 -18.01
CA ARG A 298 9.61 -8.87 -17.22
C ARG A 298 8.23 -8.23 -17.12
N ASP A 299 7.82 -7.88 -15.90
CA ASP A 299 6.63 -7.09 -15.61
C ASP A 299 7.03 -5.70 -15.08
N PHE A 300 6.56 -4.65 -15.76
CA PHE A 300 6.90 -3.26 -15.45
C PHE A 300 6.00 -2.27 -16.22
N PRO A 301 5.51 -1.19 -15.57
CA PRO A 301 5.47 -1.00 -14.11
C PRO A 301 4.56 -2.01 -13.44
N GLY A 302 4.67 -2.17 -12.12
CA GLY A 302 3.75 -3.03 -11.37
C GLY A 302 2.30 -2.52 -11.40
N GLU A 303 1.33 -3.33 -10.93
CA GLU A 303 -0.11 -3.05 -10.96
C GLU A 303 -0.52 -1.70 -10.36
N SER A 304 0.22 -1.23 -9.36
CA SER A 304 0.02 0.09 -8.74
C SER A 304 0.76 1.24 -9.47
N GLY A 305 1.54 0.94 -10.51
CA GLY A 305 2.36 1.93 -11.22
C GLY A 305 3.73 2.16 -10.59
N ARG A 306 4.15 1.37 -9.61
CA ARG A 306 5.50 1.45 -9.04
C ARG A 306 6.56 1.12 -10.08
N LEU A 307 7.62 1.94 -10.09
CA LEU A 307 8.74 1.79 -11.01
C LEU A 307 9.79 0.80 -10.48
N ILE A 308 9.36 -0.39 -10.09
CA ILE A 308 10.20 -1.50 -9.65
C ILE A 308 9.90 -2.71 -10.52
N PRO A 309 10.87 -3.22 -11.28
CA PRO A 309 10.70 -4.39 -12.13
C PRO A 309 10.59 -5.66 -11.28
N ARG A 310 9.81 -6.62 -11.80
CA ARG A 310 9.67 -7.96 -11.24
C ARG A 310 9.57 -8.99 -12.38
N ALA A 311 9.81 -10.26 -12.07
CA ALA A 311 9.63 -11.32 -13.05
C ALA A 311 8.27 -12.02 -12.84
N ILE A 312 7.55 -12.28 -13.94
CA ILE A 312 6.48 -13.27 -13.99
C ILE A 312 7.10 -14.58 -14.44
N VAL A 313 6.94 -15.63 -13.64
CA VAL A 313 7.46 -16.96 -13.97
C VAL A 313 6.30 -17.92 -14.13
N GLU A 314 6.10 -18.40 -15.35
CA GLU A 314 5.04 -19.32 -15.73
C GLU A 314 5.58 -20.73 -15.90
N PHE A 315 4.87 -21.72 -15.34
CA PHE A 315 5.14 -23.15 -15.50
C PHE A 315 4.18 -23.75 -16.52
N ALA A 316 4.73 -24.41 -17.53
CA ALA A 316 3.94 -25.11 -18.54
C ALA A 316 3.04 -26.19 -17.90
N PRO A 317 1.86 -26.47 -18.48
CA PRO A 317 0.94 -27.49 -17.97
C PRO A 317 1.59 -28.86 -17.75
N ALA A 318 2.60 -29.19 -18.55
CA ALA A 318 3.33 -30.47 -18.48
C ALA A 318 4.10 -30.65 -17.14
N LEU A 319 4.49 -29.58 -16.47
CA LEU A 319 5.12 -29.64 -15.14
C LEU A 319 4.13 -29.95 -14.02
N GLY A 320 2.81 -29.77 -14.25
CA GLY A 320 1.75 -30.19 -13.36
C GLY A 320 1.52 -29.32 -12.11
N TYR A 321 2.16 -28.16 -12.01
CA TYR A 321 2.02 -27.24 -10.88
C TYR A 321 0.96 -26.17 -11.13
N THR A 322 0.18 -25.87 -10.10
CA THR A 322 -0.56 -24.60 -9.97
C THR A 322 0.33 -23.53 -9.33
N SER A 323 -0.05 -22.26 -9.45
CA SER A 323 0.69 -21.16 -8.81
C SER A 323 0.77 -21.31 -7.29
N GLU A 324 -0.29 -21.78 -6.64
CA GLU A 324 -0.29 -22.02 -5.19
C GLU A 324 0.64 -23.17 -4.80
N GLU A 325 0.70 -24.25 -5.60
CA GLU A 325 1.65 -25.36 -5.35
C GLU A 325 3.09 -24.92 -5.54
N ILE A 326 3.39 -24.06 -6.53
CA ILE A 326 4.72 -23.46 -6.69
C ILE A 326 5.06 -22.62 -5.46
N ARG A 327 4.14 -21.74 -5.03
CA ARG A 327 4.32 -20.90 -3.86
C ARG A 327 4.53 -21.71 -2.60
N MET A 328 3.74 -22.76 -2.38
CA MET A 328 3.91 -23.67 -1.23
C MET A 328 5.24 -24.40 -1.26
N ALA A 329 5.69 -24.87 -2.43
CA ALA A 329 7.00 -25.49 -2.59
C ALA A 329 8.15 -24.49 -2.35
N MET A 330 7.96 -23.19 -2.66
CA MET A 330 8.90 -22.13 -2.30
C MET A 330 8.93 -21.87 -0.79
N LEU A 331 7.81 -21.95 -0.10
CA LEU A 331 7.72 -21.78 1.36
C LEU A 331 8.24 -22.99 2.14
N ASP A 332 8.15 -24.20 1.56
CA ASP A 332 8.63 -25.41 2.22
C ASP A 332 10.17 -25.49 2.23
N GLY A 333 10.74 -25.98 3.32
CA GLY A 333 12.18 -26.19 3.49
C GLY A 333 12.95 -24.97 3.98
N GLU A 334 14.28 -24.96 3.80
CA GLU A 334 15.21 -23.92 4.27
C GLU A 334 16.14 -23.47 3.14
N PRO A 335 16.18 -22.17 2.86
CA PRO A 335 15.31 -21.11 3.43
C PRO A 335 13.86 -21.26 2.96
N ALA A 336 12.91 -20.82 3.80
CA ALA A 336 11.54 -20.57 3.37
C ALA A 336 11.51 -19.29 2.52
N ILE A 337 10.85 -19.33 1.36
CA ILE A 337 10.79 -18.19 0.43
C ILE A 337 9.33 -17.92 0.09
N ASP A 338 8.87 -16.68 0.22
CA ASP A 338 7.53 -16.31 -0.18
C ASP A 338 7.51 -15.53 -1.50
N THR A 339 6.51 -15.81 -2.33
CA THR A 339 6.28 -15.19 -3.64
C THR A 339 4.81 -14.81 -3.80
N ALA A 340 4.50 -13.90 -4.73
CA ALA A 340 3.12 -13.58 -5.07
C ALA A 340 2.59 -14.46 -6.20
N LEU A 341 1.27 -14.65 -6.25
CA LEU A 341 0.60 -15.35 -7.34
C LEU A 341 0.38 -14.39 -8.52
N ALA A 342 0.61 -14.87 -9.75
CA ALA A 342 0.48 -14.07 -10.98
C ALA A 342 -0.56 -14.63 -11.97
N GLY A 343 -1.18 -15.76 -11.65
CA GLY A 343 -2.13 -16.45 -12.51
C GLY A 343 -2.33 -17.89 -12.08
N GLU A 344 -2.89 -18.72 -12.96
CA GLU A 344 -3.20 -20.12 -12.63
C GLU A 344 -1.93 -20.98 -12.40
N ARG A 345 -0.87 -20.72 -13.15
CA ARG A 345 0.41 -21.44 -13.12
C ARG A 345 1.62 -20.51 -13.09
N SER A 346 1.43 -19.29 -12.63
CA SER A 346 2.46 -18.26 -12.64
C SER A 346 2.61 -17.62 -11.27
N ILE A 347 3.84 -17.24 -10.92
CA ILE A 347 4.18 -16.49 -9.73
C ILE A 347 4.94 -15.22 -10.12
N TYR A 348 4.87 -14.20 -9.25
CA TYR A 348 5.78 -13.06 -9.30
C TYR A 348 7.02 -13.33 -8.44
N LEU A 349 8.18 -12.95 -8.95
CA LEU A 349 9.40 -12.75 -8.16
C LEU A 349 9.73 -11.26 -8.13
N ASN A 350 9.82 -10.70 -6.95
CA ASN A 350 10.12 -9.29 -6.73
C ASN A 350 11.38 -9.14 -5.89
N ALA A 351 12.34 -8.36 -6.41
CA ALA A 351 13.64 -8.13 -5.74
C ALA A 351 13.61 -6.95 -4.75
N GLU A 352 12.49 -6.23 -4.63
CA GLU A 352 12.39 -4.98 -3.86
C GLU A 352 12.79 -5.12 -2.38
N THR A 353 12.46 -6.25 -1.78
CA THR A 353 12.60 -6.50 -0.33
C THR A 353 13.67 -7.52 0.00
N LEU A 354 14.46 -7.92 -0.98
CA LEU A 354 15.56 -8.86 -0.76
C LEU A 354 16.77 -8.17 -0.13
N GLU A 355 17.35 -8.83 0.86
CA GLU A 355 18.66 -8.47 1.36
C GLU A 355 19.76 -8.93 0.38
N PRO A 356 20.95 -8.30 0.41
CA PRO A 356 22.06 -8.67 -0.48
C PRO A 356 22.37 -10.17 -0.46
N GLY A 357 22.32 -10.82 -1.62
CA GLY A 357 22.61 -12.25 -1.80
C GLY A 357 21.42 -13.20 -1.64
N GLU A 358 20.23 -12.70 -1.25
CA GLU A 358 19.01 -13.50 -1.16
C GLU A 358 18.40 -13.88 -2.52
N ASP A 359 18.77 -13.16 -3.58
CA ASP A 359 18.41 -13.46 -4.97
C ASP A 359 18.88 -14.85 -5.41
N VAL A 360 20.06 -15.29 -4.95
CA VAL A 360 20.66 -16.59 -5.28
C VAL A 360 19.85 -17.78 -4.74
N PRO A 361 19.52 -17.87 -3.43
CA PRO A 361 18.69 -18.95 -2.91
C PRO A 361 17.27 -18.93 -3.51
N VAL A 362 16.69 -17.77 -3.85
CA VAL A 362 15.40 -17.68 -4.54
C VAL A 362 15.46 -18.39 -5.88
N LEU A 363 16.44 -18.03 -6.72
CA LEU A 363 16.62 -18.64 -8.04
C LEU A 363 16.91 -20.14 -7.96
N ARG A 364 17.85 -20.54 -7.10
CA ARG A 364 18.23 -21.96 -6.91
C ARG A 364 17.04 -22.83 -6.53
N LYS A 365 16.21 -22.36 -5.62
CA LYS A 365 15.04 -23.11 -5.16
C LYS A 365 14.01 -23.26 -6.27
N LEU A 366 13.72 -22.22 -7.02
CA LEU A 366 12.78 -22.28 -8.13
C LEU A 366 13.28 -23.22 -9.25
N CYS A 367 14.57 -23.18 -9.59
CA CYS A 367 15.19 -24.14 -10.53
C CYS A 367 15.02 -25.60 -10.04
N SER A 368 15.19 -25.84 -8.73
CA SER A 368 15.00 -27.18 -8.15
C SER A 368 13.55 -27.67 -8.23
N ILE A 369 12.56 -26.77 -8.10
CA ILE A 369 11.13 -27.08 -8.26
C ILE A 369 10.86 -27.42 -9.73
N ALA A 370 11.31 -26.59 -10.66
CA ALA A 370 11.11 -26.77 -12.09
C ALA A 370 11.71 -28.08 -12.63
N ALA A 371 12.82 -28.54 -12.05
CA ALA A 371 13.47 -29.79 -12.41
C ALA A 371 12.70 -31.07 -11.96
N ARG A 372 11.63 -30.93 -11.17
CA ARG A 372 10.86 -32.07 -10.61
C ARG A 372 9.40 -31.95 -11.03
N PRO A 373 8.95 -32.67 -12.09
CA PRO A 373 7.54 -32.68 -12.45
C PRO A 373 6.65 -33.05 -11.25
N HIS A 374 5.59 -32.32 -11.04
CA HIS A 374 4.70 -32.54 -9.89
C HIS A 374 3.91 -33.87 -10.07
N SER A 375 4.06 -34.79 -9.13
CA SER A 375 3.39 -36.09 -9.18
C SER A 375 1.92 -36.09 -8.79
N GLY A 376 1.36 -34.90 -8.47
CA GLY A 376 0.02 -34.72 -7.90
C GLY A 376 -1.16 -34.82 -8.89
N SER A 377 -0.91 -34.84 -10.20
CA SER A 377 -2.00 -34.90 -11.21
C SER A 377 -2.73 -36.27 -11.30
N LYS A 378 -2.26 -37.30 -10.64
CA LYS A 378 -2.91 -38.63 -10.63
C LYS A 378 -4.09 -38.77 -9.64
N LYS A 379 -4.08 -38.06 -8.50
CA LYS A 379 -5.12 -38.21 -7.47
C LYS A 379 -6.46 -37.50 -7.77
N LEU A 380 -6.46 -36.48 -8.61
CA LEU A 380 -7.70 -35.76 -8.96
C LEU A 380 -8.51 -36.41 -10.09
N LYS A 381 -7.93 -37.37 -10.84
CA LYS A 381 -8.67 -38.14 -11.83
C LYS A 381 -9.39 -39.36 -11.27
N GLU A 382 -8.93 -39.91 -10.14
CA GLU A 382 -9.53 -41.11 -9.53
C GLU A 382 -10.71 -40.79 -8.58
N SER A 383 -10.90 -39.52 -8.18
CA SER A 383 -12.05 -39.10 -7.33
C SER A 383 -13.25 -38.56 -8.12
N ARG A 384 -13.24 -38.65 -9.47
CA ARG A 384 -14.33 -38.26 -10.37
C ARG A 384 -14.84 -39.39 -11.27
N GLN A 385 -14.63 -40.65 -10.88
CA GLN A 385 -15.32 -41.82 -11.45
C GLN A 385 -16.31 -42.41 -10.48
#